data_fd376cb67914d2e82baf131f8f518419
#
_entry.id   fd376cb67914d2e82baf131f8f518419
#
_cell.length_a   1.000
_cell.length_b   1.000
_cell.length_c   1.000
_cell.angle_alpha   90.00
_cell.angle_beta   90.00
_cell.angle_gamma   90.00
#
_symmetry.space_group_name_H-M   'P 1'
#
loop_
_entity.id
_entity.type
_entity.pdbx_description
1 polymer ?
#
loop_
_entity_poly.entity_id
_entity_poly.type
_entity_poly.pdbx_seq_one_letter_code
_entity_poly.pdbx_strand_id
1 'polypeptide(L)'
;MLKALITSYCNLYGWGRTLNWIDVSNITNMHDLFFYTKFNGDISLWDVSNVHDMSGMFWSSSFNGDISKWNVSNVERMEFMFYNSPFNQDISRWDVSNVNNMNCMFRDTLFNKDISKWDVSNVTSMQGMFEHSKFNGDISNWDVRNVTNMQGMFCNSKFNGDISNWDVSNVVNMEGMFQKSKFTGDISKWNTSKCKKMKSMFYRSKFNGDISNWDVSHVHEISYMFKNSEFTGDISKWNPIQATTMLKMF
;
A
#
# COMPACT_ATOMS: atom_id res chain seq x y z
N MET A 1 1.61 8.62 -27.26
CA MET A 1 2.78 8.61 -28.20
C MET A 1 3.95 7.85 -27.58
N LEU A 2 4.48 8.20 -26.41
CA LEU A 2 5.64 7.57 -25.78
C LEU A 2 5.51 6.04 -25.63
N LYS A 3 4.39 5.53 -25.09
CA LYS A 3 4.14 4.08 -24.92
C LYS A 3 4.23 3.32 -26.26
N ALA A 4 3.68 3.85 -27.33
CA ALA A 4 3.75 3.22 -28.65
C ALA A 4 5.19 3.16 -29.20
N LEU A 5 5.97 4.25 -29.03
CA LEU A 5 7.38 4.30 -29.40
C LEU A 5 8.18 3.22 -28.65
N ILE A 6 8.06 3.17 -27.33
CA ILE A 6 8.75 2.20 -26.46
C ILE A 6 8.35 0.77 -26.85
N THR A 7 7.06 0.51 -27.02
CA THR A 7 6.57 -0.82 -27.38
C THR A 7 7.14 -1.27 -28.73
N SER A 8 7.13 -0.41 -29.76
CA SER A 8 7.70 -0.71 -31.08
C SER A 8 9.20 -0.98 -30.99
N TYR A 9 9.95 -0.15 -30.26
CA TYR A 9 11.39 -0.32 -30.07
C TYR A 9 11.71 -1.64 -29.32
N CYS A 10 11.04 -1.90 -28.22
CA CYS A 10 11.28 -3.08 -27.41
C CYS A 10 10.88 -4.39 -28.14
N ASN A 11 9.84 -4.35 -28.97
CA ASN A 11 9.46 -5.50 -29.79
C ASN A 11 10.52 -5.81 -30.87
N LEU A 12 11.20 -4.80 -31.37
CA LEU A 12 12.22 -4.96 -32.42
C LEU A 12 13.60 -5.34 -31.85
N TYR A 13 14.00 -4.71 -30.73
CA TYR A 13 15.36 -4.80 -30.18
C TYR A 13 15.45 -5.54 -28.83
N GLY A 14 14.32 -5.89 -28.21
CA GLY A 14 14.23 -6.60 -26.94
C GLY A 14 13.90 -5.70 -25.75
N TRP A 15 13.17 -6.28 -24.80
CA TRP A 15 12.63 -5.59 -23.63
C TRP A 15 13.65 -5.34 -22.48
N GLY A 16 14.91 -5.77 -22.66
CA GLY A 16 16.01 -5.52 -21.71
C GLY A 16 16.96 -4.38 -22.13
N ARG A 17 16.65 -3.67 -23.22
CA ARG A 17 17.50 -2.59 -23.73
C ARG A 17 17.35 -1.31 -22.90
N THR A 18 18.44 -0.54 -22.83
CA THR A 18 18.38 0.82 -22.27
C THR A 18 17.48 1.72 -23.11
N LEU A 19 16.69 2.54 -22.41
CA LEU A 19 15.86 3.58 -23.01
C LEU A 19 16.31 4.99 -22.55
N ASN A 20 17.50 5.13 -21.96
CA ASN A 20 18.06 6.40 -21.48
C ASN A 20 18.31 7.43 -22.61
N TRP A 21 18.23 7.00 -23.87
CA TRP A 21 18.32 7.89 -25.03
C TRP A 21 16.98 8.62 -25.34
N ILE A 22 15.88 8.22 -24.70
CA ILE A 22 14.58 8.88 -24.87
C ILE A 22 14.52 10.07 -23.93
N ASP A 23 14.33 11.26 -24.46
CA ASP A 23 14.02 12.44 -23.65
C ASP A 23 12.57 12.36 -23.17
N VAL A 24 12.38 12.30 -21.86
CA VAL A 24 11.08 12.24 -21.19
C VAL A 24 10.81 13.48 -20.32
N SER A 25 11.71 14.47 -20.36
CA SER A 25 11.66 15.66 -19.48
C SER A 25 10.36 16.48 -19.57
N ASN A 26 9.66 16.42 -20.71
CA ASN A 26 8.38 17.08 -20.91
C ASN A 26 7.15 16.17 -20.64
N ILE A 27 7.36 14.95 -20.14
CA ILE A 27 6.27 14.03 -19.85
C ILE A 27 5.71 14.31 -18.47
N THR A 28 4.41 14.50 -18.39
CA THR A 28 3.67 14.76 -17.14
C THR A 28 2.87 13.55 -16.64
N ASN A 29 2.63 12.56 -17.52
CA ASN A 29 1.86 11.37 -17.20
C ASN A 29 2.53 10.12 -17.77
N MET A 30 2.88 9.18 -16.88
CA MET A 30 3.48 7.88 -17.19
C MET A 30 2.57 6.71 -16.77
N HIS A 31 1.26 6.98 -16.62
CA HIS A 31 0.27 5.96 -16.28
C HIS A 31 0.38 4.74 -17.22
N ASP A 32 0.49 3.55 -16.62
CA ASP A 32 0.55 2.27 -17.32
C ASP A 32 1.63 2.16 -18.40
N LEU A 33 2.73 2.93 -18.31
CA LEU A 33 3.72 3.00 -19.40
C LEU A 33 4.33 1.62 -19.74
N PHE A 34 4.66 0.83 -18.72
CA PHE A 34 5.20 -0.53 -18.84
C PHE A 34 4.24 -1.62 -18.33
N PHE A 35 2.94 -1.27 -18.21
CA PHE A 35 1.92 -2.20 -17.75
C PHE A 35 1.95 -3.50 -18.56
N TYR A 36 2.03 -4.65 -17.84
CA TYR A 36 1.99 -6.00 -18.39
C TYR A 36 3.08 -6.26 -19.47
N THR A 37 4.29 -5.73 -19.25
CA THR A 37 5.42 -5.92 -20.18
C THR A 37 6.55 -6.73 -19.55
N LYS A 38 7.43 -7.25 -20.41
CA LYS A 38 8.70 -7.90 -20.00
C LYS A 38 9.83 -6.89 -19.79
N PHE A 39 9.52 -5.59 -19.73
CA PHE A 39 10.56 -4.56 -19.64
C PHE A 39 11.36 -4.69 -18.34
N ASN A 40 12.68 -4.78 -18.50
CA ASN A 40 13.66 -4.69 -17.42
C ASN A 40 14.95 -4.03 -17.92
N GLY A 41 14.80 -3.04 -18.81
CA GLY A 41 15.91 -2.25 -19.34
C GLY A 41 16.27 -1.08 -18.42
N ASP A 42 17.33 -0.37 -18.77
CA ASP A 42 17.83 0.76 -18.02
C ASP A 42 17.12 2.07 -18.42
N ILE A 43 16.54 2.74 -17.41
CA ILE A 43 15.87 4.05 -17.48
C ILE A 43 16.33 4.95 -16.33
N SER A 44 17.50 4.66 -15.74
CA SER A 44 18.02 5.36 -14.57
C SER A 44 18.33 6.84 -14.81
N LEU A 45 18.53 7.24 -16.09
CA LEU A 45 18.83 8.62 -16.46
C LEU A 45 17.59 9.43 -16.90
N TRP A 46 16.40 8.85 -16.82
CA TRP A 46 15.20 9.60 -17.17
C TRP A 46 14.97 10.77 -16.21
N ASP A 47 14.74 11.95 -16.76
CA ASP A 47 14.23 13.11 -16.00
C ASP A 47 12.71 12.99 -15.89
N VAL A 48 12.24 12.57 -14.71
CA VAL A 48 10.81 12.40 -14.41
C VAL A 48 10.27 13.54 -13.53
N SER A 49 11.03 14.62 -13.38
CA SER A 49 10.71 15.72 -12.46
C SER A 49 9.39 16.44 -12.78
N ASN A 50 8.89 16.33 -14.01
CA ASN A 50 7.61 16.92 -14.41
C ASN A 50 6.44 15.93 -14.36
N VAL A 51 6.66 14.68 -13.91
CA VAL A 51 5.60 13.66 -13.86
C VAL A 51 4.73 13.85 -12.63
N HIS A 52 3.40 13.85 -12.83
CA HIS A 52 2.39 13.92 -11.76
C HIS A 52 1.68 12.58 -11.54
N ASP A 53 1.62 11.72 -12.57
CA ASP A 53 0.93 10.44 -12.51
C ASP A 53 1.84 9.30 -12.96
N MET A 54 2.19 8.41 -12.00
CA MET A 54 2.94 7.17 -12.22
C MET A 54 2.10 5.93 -11.92
N SER A 55 0.77 6.07 -11.83
CA SER A 55 -0.13 4.95 -11.50
C SER A 55 0.04 3.81 -12.50
N GLY A 56 0.15 2.57 -12.00
CA GLY A 56 0.30 1.35 -12.80
C GLY A 56 1.56 1.26 -13.64
N MET A 57 2.53 2.19 -13.51
CA MET A 57 3.66 2.31 -14.46
C MET A 57 4.38 0.98 -14.70
N PHE A 58 4.59 0.18 -13.67
CA PHE A 58 5.25 -1.13 -13.73
C PHE A 58 4.34 -2.28 -13.28
N TRP A 59 3.04 -2.09 -13.28
CA TRP A 59 2.08 -3.13 -12.90
C TRP A 59 2.23 -4.38 -13.76
N SER A 60 2.44 -5.53 -13.11
CA SER A 60 2.68 -6.84 -13.75
C SER A 60 3.82 -6.80 -14.80
N SER A 61 4.80 -5.92 -14.60
CA SER A 61 6.00 -5.88 -15.44
C SER A 61 7.12 -6.72 -14.84
N SER A 62 8.17 -6.98 -15.64
CA SER A 62 9.40 -7.63 -15.17
C SER A 62 10.41 -6.63 -14.57
N PHE A 63 10.04 -5.38 -14.38
CA PHE A 63 10.96 -4.31 -14.02
C PHE A 63 11.52 -4.46 -12.60
N ASN A 64 12.84 -4.42 -12.50
CA ASN A 64 13.60 -4.33 -11.24
C ASN A 64 14.88 -3.49 -11.42
N GLY A 65 14.82 -2.47 -12.29
CA GLY A 65 15.94 -1.57 -12.56
C GLY A 65 16.14 -0.51 -11.48
N ASP A 66 17.32 0.10 -11.44
CA ASP A 66 17.65 1.20 -10.53
C ASP A 66 16.95 2.51 -10.96
N ILE A 67 16.13 3.03 -10.07
CA ILE A 67 15.43 4.32 -10.22
C ILE A 67 15.60 5.17 -8.96
N SER A 68 16.63 4.88 -8.17
CA SER A 68 16.90 5.55 -6.87
C SER A 68 17.16 7.06 -7.02
N LYS A 69 17.58 7.50 -8.20
CA LYS A 69 17.89 8.91 -8.49
C LYS A 69 16.73 9.71 -9.10
N TRP A 70 15.61 9.07 -9.35
CA TRP A 70 14.47 9.79 -9.90
C TRP A 70 13.96 10.88 -8.94
N ASN A 71 13.74 12.08 -9.48
CA ASN A 71 13.03 13.14 -8.77
C ASN A 71 11.52 12.93 -8.96
N VAL A 72 10.87 12.40 -7.91
CA VAL A 72 9.43 12.11 -7.91
C VAL A 72 8.63 13.13 -7.10
N SER A 73 9.23 14.27 -6.73
CA SER A 73 8.64 15.27 -5.84
C SER A 73 7.34 15.88 -6.35
N ASN A 74 7.08 15.85 -7.66
CA ASN A 74 5.83 16.34 -8.24
C ASN A 74 4.77 15.25 -8.46
N VAL A 75 5.07 13.99 -8.08
CA VAL A 75 4.12 12.89 -8.30
C VAL A 75 3.02 12.92 -7.24
N GLU A 76 1.78 12.92 -7.71
CA GLU A 76 0.58 12.91 -6.89
C GLU A 76 -0.04 11.51 -6.77
N ARG A 77 0.16 10.65 -7.79
CA ARG A 77 -0.48 9.35 -7.91
C ARG A 77 0.53 8.24 -8.17
N MET A 78 0.54 7.22 -7.27
CA MET A 78 1.41 6.05 -7.36
C MET A 78 0.63 4.74 -7.17
N GLU A 79 -0.70 4.76 -7.30
CA GLU A 79 -1.50 3.53 -7.16
C GLU A 79 -1.08 2.46 -8.16
N PHE A 80 -0.98 1.22 -7.70
CA PHE A 80 -0.58 0.05 -8.50
C PHE A 80 0.82 0.13 -9.13
N MET A 81 1.67 1.12 -8.78
CA MET A 81 2.90 1.40 -9.54
C MET A 81 3.78 0.14 -9.70
N PHE A 82 3.95 -0.67 -8.67
CA PHE A 82 4.75 -1.89 -8.70
C PHE A 82 3.92 -3.16 -8.45
N TYR A 83 2.58 -3.07 -8.54
CA TYR A 83 1.72 -4.22 -8.27
C TYR A 83 2.11 -5.43 -9.12
N ASN A 84 2.28 -6.60 -8.46
CA ASN A 84 2.66 -7.87 -9.09
C ASN A 84 3.93 -7.74 -9.96
N SER A 85 4.93 -6.99 -9.48
CA SER A 85 6.25 -6.87 -10.12
C SER A 85 7.36 -7.40 -9.20
N PRO A 86 8.53 -7.78 -9.74
CA PRO A 86 9.68 -8.21 -8.95
C PRO A 86 10.43 -7.06 -8.29
N PHE A 87 9.93 -5.81 -8.39
CA PHE A 87 10.64 -4.62 -7.94
C PHE A 87 11.05 -4.69 -6.47
N ASN A 88 12.35 -4.50 -6.21
CA ASN A 88 12.94 -4.48 -4.88
C ASN A 88 14.22 -3.62 -4.83
N GLN A 89 14.24 -2.47 -5.52
CA GLN A 89 15.38 -1.55 -5.51
C GLN A 89 15.21 -0.48 -4.44
N ASP A 90 16.30 0.21 -4.12
CA ASP A 90 16.30 1.30 -3.13
C ASP A 90 15.59 2.53 -3.67
N ILE A 91 14.56 2.96 -2.95
CA ILE A 91 13.79 4.19 -3.20
C ILE A 91 13.64 5.01 -1.92
N SER A 92 14.54 4.80 -0.94
CA SER A 92 14.49 5.45 0.37
C SER A 92 14.61 6.98 0.31
N ARG A 93 15.17 7.50 -0.80
CA ARG A 93 15.38 8.94 -1.02
C ARG A 93 14.28 9.62 -1.81
N TRP A 94 13.26 8.90 -2.22
CA TRP A 94 12.14 9.50 -2.93
C TRP A 94 11.40 10.49 -2.03
N ASP A 95 11.18 11.69 -2.54
CA ASP A 95 10.26 12.66 -1.95
C ASP A 95 8.84 12.33 -2.44
N VAL A 96 8.05 11.71 -1.57
CA VAL A 96 6.67 11.31 -1.84
C VAL A 96 5.65 12.23 -1.16
N SER A 97 6.09 13.39 -0.68
CA SER A 97 5.27 14.31 0.12
C SER A 97 4.04 14.85 -0.63
N ASN A 98 4.04 14.85 -1.96
CA ASN A 98 2.87 15.24 -2.76
C ASN A 98 1.93 14.07 -3.12
N VAL A 99 2.31 12.83 -2.79
CA VAL A 99 1.49 11.66 -3.15
C VAL A 99 0.25 11.59 -2.27
N ASN A 100 -0.92 11.51 -2.89
CA ASN A 100 -2.21 11.40 -2.21
C ASN A 100 -2.84 10.00 -2.27
N ASN A 101 -2.37 9.13 -3.19
CA ASN A 101 -2.90 7.79 -3.38
C ASN A 101 -1.78 6.76 -3.61
N MET A 102 -1.67 5.79 -2.67
CA MET A 102 -0.70 4.67 -2.71
C MET A 102 -1.40 3.30 -2.76
N ASN A 103 -2.64 3.23 -3.26
CA ASN A 103 -3.40 1.97 -3.31
C ASN A 103 -2.63 0.89 -4.07
N CYS A 104 -2.47 -0.28 -3.44
CA CYS A 104 -1.85 -1.46 -4.03
C CYS A 104 -0.43 -1.25 -4.59
N MET A 105 0.29 -0.18 -4.16
CA MET A 105 1.59 0.18 -4.75
C MET A 105 2.60 -0.98 -4.71
N PHE A 106 2.65 -1.73 -3.62
CA PHE A 106 3.55 -2.88 -3.42
C PHE A 106 2.80 -4.19 -3.21
N ARG A 107 1.54 -4.27 -3.66
CA ARG A 107 0.77 -5.51 -3.58
C ARG A 107 1.40 -6.59 -4.45
N ASP A 108 1.44 -7.83 -3.92
CA ASP A 108 2.03 -9.00 -4.59
C ASP A 108 3.50 -8.78 -5.01
N THR A 109 4.31 -8.06 -4.20
CA THR A 109 5.73 -7.79 -4.48
C THR A 109 6.67 -8.46 -3.47
N LEU A 110 7.96 -8.51 -3.85
CA LEU A 110 9.06 -8.87 -2.94
C LEU A 110 9.68 -7.66 -2.25
N PHE A 111 9.13 -6.45 -2.45
CA PHE A 111 9.67 -5.21 -1.92
C PHE A 111 9.83 -5.26 -0.40
N ASN A 112 11.04 -4.96 0.07
CA ASN A 112 11.39 -4.89 1.50
C ASN A 112 12.57 -3.95 1.74
N LYS A 113 12.59 -2.79 1.08
CA LYS A 113 13.60 -1.74 1.28
C LYS A 113 13.12 -0.71 2.28
N ASP A 114 14.05 0.09 2.78
CA ASP A 114 13.77 1.16 3.73
C ASP A 114 12.94 2.27 3.09
N ILE A 115 11.81 2.57 3.72
CA ILE A 115 10.91 3.69 3.39
C ILE A 115 10.47 4.43 4.66
N SER A 116 11.24 4.26 5.75
CA SER A 116 10.92 4.83 7.06
C SER A 116 10.88 6.38 7.06
N LYS A 117 11.57 7.00 6.11
CA LYS A 117 11.66 8.46 5.99
C LYS A 117 10.65 9.07 5.01
N TRP A 118 9.80 8.28 4.40
CA TRP A 118 8.79 8.82 3.51
C TRP A 118 7.79 9.70 4.27
N ASP A 119 7.57 10.91 3.76
CA ASP A 119 6.48 11.77 4.21
C ASP A 119 5.19 11.35 3.50
N VAL A 120 4.32 10.65 4.24
CA VAL A 120 3.03 10.16 3.76
C VAL A 120 1.85 11.00 4.26
N SER A 121 2.14 12.18 4.81
CA SER A 121 1.14 13.03 5.48
C SER A 121 0.00 13.49 4.56
N ASN A 122 0.22 13.53 3.25
CA ASN A 122 -0.81 13.88 2.26
C ASN A 122 -1.59 12.66 1.72
N VAL A 123 -1.20 11.42 2.10
CA VAL A 123 -1.86 10.21 1.60
C VAL A 123 -3.23 10.06 2.24
N THR A 124 -4.25 9.88 1.41
CA THR A 124 -5.64 9.66 1.84
C THR A 124 -6.10 8.21 1.73
N SER A 125 -5.41 7.41 0.90
CA SER A 125 -5.73 5.99 0.71
C SER A 125 -4.49 5.12 0.56
N MET A 126 -4.42 4.05 1.37
CA MET A 126 -3.38 3.02 1.37
C MET A 126 -3.99 1.62 1.20
N GLN A 127 -5.14 1.53 0.51
CA GLN A 127 -5.83 0.25 0.28
C GLN A 127 -4.87 -0.78 -0.33
N GLY A 128 -4.72 -1.93 0.30
CA GLY A 128 -3.92 -3.05 -0.21
C GLY A 128 -2.43 -2.76 -0.44
N MET A 129 -1.88 -1.65 0.11
CA MET A 129 -0.52 -1.20 -0.23
C MET A 129 0.54 -2.30 -0.09
N PHE A 130 0.46 -3.13 0.94
CA PHE A 130 1.37 -4.24 1.21
C PHE A 130 0.66 -5.60 1.22
N GLU A 131 -0.51 -5.70 0.58
CA GLU A 131 -1.23 -6.97 0.48
C GLU A 131 -0.38 -8.02 -0.24
N HIS A 132 -0.27 -9.22 0.33
CA HIS A 132 0.56 -10.34 -0.17
C HIS A 132 2.06 -10.01 -0.32
N SER A 133 2.57 -8.94 0.30
CA SER A 133 3.97 -8.53 0.13
C SER A 133 4.90 -9.17 1.16
N LYS A 134 6.22 -9.03 0.92
CA LYS A 134 7.28 -9.42 1.85
C LYS A 134 7.69 -8.28 2.78
N PHE A 135 7.11 -7.10 2.63
CA PHE A 135 7.48 -5.91 3.39
C PHE A 135 7.34 -6.13 4.90
N ASN A 136 8.39 -5.80 5.62
CA ASN A 136 8.45 -5.78 7.08
C ASN A 136 9.42 -4.69 7.59
N GLY A 137 9.54 -3.59 6.84
CA GLY A 137 10.36 -2.43 7.21
C GLY A 137 9.70 -1.58 8.29
N ASP A 138 10.47 -0.65 8.83
CA ASP A 138 10.00 0.31 9.83
C ASP A 138 9.14 1.40 9.16
N ILE A 139 7.93 1.57 9.66
CA ILE A 139 6.99 2.62 9.26
C ILE A 139 6.31 3.24 10.48
N SER A 140 6.93 3.08 11.66
CA SER A 140 6.38 3.55 12.95
C SER A 140 6.18 5.06 13.00
N ASN A 141 7.00 5.82 12.25
CA ASN A 141 6.96 7.28 12.21
C ASN A 141 6.09 7.86 11.09
N TRP A 142 5.41 7.03 10.32
CA TRP A 142 4.53 7.54 9.27
C TRP A 142 3.36 8.35 9.86
N ASP A 143 3.14 9.55 9.32
CA ASP A 143 1.99 10.37 9.64
C ASP A 143 0.78 9.94 8.78
N VAL A 144 -0.08 9.11 9.36
CA VAL A 144 -1.26 8.54 8.66
C VAL A 144 -2.57 9.25 9.01
N ARG A 145 -2.51 10.41 9.67
CA ARG A 145 -3.71 11.13 10.16
C ARG A 145 -4.72 11.49 9.06
N ASN A 146 -4.28 11.64 7.81
CA ASN A 146 -5.15 11.95 6.68
C ASN A 146 -5.68 10.71 5.94
N VAL A 147 -5.23 9.52 6.32
CA VAL A 147 -5.68 8.27 5.67
C VAL A 147 -7.12 7.93 6.11
N THR A 148 -7.99 7.74 5.13
CA THR A 148 -9.39 7.34 5.35
C THR A 148 -9.65 5.88 4.98
N ASN A 149 -8.80 5.27 4.14
CA ASN A 149 -8.96 3.91 3.67
C ASN A 149 -7.67 3.08 3.82
N MET A 150 -7.72 2.07 4.70
CA MET A 150 -6.66 1.08 4.95
C MET A 150 -7.13 -0.35 4.63
N GLN A 151 -8.17 -0.52 3.79
CA GLN A 151 -8.69 -1.84 3.42
C GLN A 151 -7.57 -2.75 2.92
N GLY A 152 -7.42 -3.93 3.52
CA GLY A 152 -6.47 -4.95 3.09
C GLY A 152 -4.99 -4.57 3.17
N MET A 153 -4.60 -3.44 3.81
CA MET A 153 -3.24 -2.89 3.73
C MET A 153 -2.15 -3.94 4.03
N PHE A 154 -2.36 -4.79 5.02
CA PHE A 154 -1.43 -5.86 5.42
C PHE A 154 -2.03 -7.26 5.26
N CYS A 155 -3.05 -7.41 4.40
CA CYS A 155 -3.68 -8.70 4.14
C CYS A 155 -2.64 -9.70 3.61
N ASN A 156 -2.53 -10.87 4.26
CA ASN A 156 -1.60 -11.95 3.91
C ASN A 156 -0.14 -11.48 3.72
N SER A 157 0.27 -10.43 4.46
CA SER A 157 1.64 -9.89 4.41
C SER A 157 2.55 -10.47 5.49
N LYS A 158 3.84 -10.13 5.40
CA LYS A 158 4.85 -10.48 6.43
C LYS A 158 4.98 -9.40 7.51
N PHE A 159 4.29 -8.28 7.34
CA PHE A 159 4.42 -7.13 8.23
C PHE A 159 4.08 -7.47 9.68
N ASN A 160 4.99 -7.12 10.58
CA ASN A 160 4.82 -7.19 12.03
C ASN A 160 5.59 -6.06 12.74
N GLY A 161 5.75 -4.90 12.08
CA GLY A 161 6.39 -3.72 12.63
C GLY A 161 5.51 -2.98 13.64
N ASP A 162 6.10 -2.02 14.34
CA ASP A 162 5.38 -1.17 15.30
C ASP A 162 4.55 -0.10 14.56
N ILE A 163 3.26 -0.06 14.87
CA ILE A 163 2.30 0.94 14.38
C ILE A 163 1.40 1.43 15.53
N SER A 164 1.85 1.25 16.77
CA SER A 164 1.09 1.60 17.97
C SER A 164 0.79 3.10 18.10
N ASN A 165 1.64 3.94 17.50
CA ASN A 165 1.51 5.40 17.53
C ASN A 165 0.78 6.00 16.33
N TRP A 166 0.29 5.19 15.40
CA TRP A 166 -0.46 5.71 14.26
C TRP A 166 -1.76 6.38 14.70
N ASP A 167 -1.99 7.61 14.25
CA ASP A 167 -3.29 8.28 14.38
C ASP A 167 -4.25 7.80 13.28
N VAL A 168 -5.08 6.81 13.62
CA VAL A 168 -6.08 6.22 12.71
C VAL A 168 -7.48 6.85 12.90
N SER A 169 -7.58 7.96 13.61
CA SER A 169 -8.86 8.59 13.99
C SER A 169 -9.72 9.04 12.80
N ASN A 170 -9.14 9.15 11.61
CA ASN A 170 -9.87 9.49 10.38
C ASN A 170 -10.14 8.26 9.49
N VAL A 171 -9.69 7.07 9.86
CA VAL A 171 -9.88 5.87 9.03
C VAL A 171 -11.34 5.41 9.10
N VAL A 172 -11.96 5.31 7.94
CA VAL A 172 -13.36 4.88 7.76
C VAL A 172 -13.44 3.41 7.37
N ASN A 173 -12.43 2.89 6.66
CA ASN A 173 -12.44 1.53 6.15
C ASN A 173 -11.15 0.77 6.55
N MET A 174 -11.31 -0.25 7.40
CA MET A 174 -10.27 -1.19 7.82
C MET A 174 -10.60 -2.65 7.41
N GLU A 175 -11.50 -2.85 6.43
CA GLU A 175 -11.90 -4.18 5.98
C GLU A 175 -10.68 -5.02 5.59
N GLY A 176 -10.52 -6.21 6.17
CA GLY A 176 -9.46 -7.15 5.87
C GLY A 176 -8.03 -6.67 6.16
N MET A 177 -7.83 -5.56 6.89
CA MET A 177 -6.50 -4.92 7.06
C MET A 177 -5.42 -5.93 7.49
N PHE A 178 -5.72 -6.82 8.42
CA PHE A 178 -4.81 -7.86 8.92
C PHE A 178 -5.30 -9.27 8.59
N GLN A 179 -6.15 -9.43 7.58
CA GLN A 179 -6.64 -10.74 7.15
C GLN A 179 -5.47 -11.66 6.79
N LYS A 180 -5.43 -12.87 7.36
CA LYS A 180 -4.37 -13.88 7.14
C LYS A 180 -2.95 -13.37 7.45
N SER A 181 -2.81 -12.31 8.25
CA SER A 181 -1.50 -11.74 8.59
C SER A 181 -0.88 -12.43 9.81
N LYS A 182 0.42 -12.18 9.99
CA LYS A 182 1.17 -12.58 11.19
C LYS A 182 1.29 -11.45 12.21
N PHE A 183 0.61 -10.34 11.99
CA PHE A 183 0.68 -9.17 12.85
C PHE A 183 0.21 -9.49 14.27
N THR A 184 1.02 -9.11 15.25
CA THR A 184 0.76 -9.27 16.69
C THR A 184 1.09 -8.00 17.49
N GLY A 185 1.35 -6.87 16.80
CA GLY A 185 1.72 -5.60 17.43
C GLY A 185 0.60 -4.98 18.25
N ASP A 186 0.97 -4.02 19.10
CA ASP A 186 0.01 -3.27 19.94
C ASP A 186 -0.74 -2.22 19.11
N ILE A 187 -2.07 -2.30 19.15
CA ILE A 187 -2.99 -1.34 18.55
C ILE A 187 -4.10 -0.94 19.52
N SER A 188 -3.87 -1.15 20.81
CA SER A 188 -4.85 -0.89 21.88
C SER A 188 -5.26 0.59 21.99
N LYS A 189 -4.37 1.51 21.56
CA LYS A 189 -4.58 2.95 21.61
C LYS A 189 -5.26 3.55 20.38
N TRP A 190 -5.54 2.75 19.37
CA TRP A 190 -6.14 3.26 18.15
C TRP A 190 -7.54 3.82 18.40
N ASN A 191 -7.79 5.04 17.94
CA ASN A 191 -9.12 5.66 17.95
C ASN A 191 -9.91 5.19 16.72
N THR A 192 -10.87 4.30 16.93
CA THR A 192 -11.68 3.68 15.87
C THR A 192 -13.06 4.32 15.69
N SER A 193 -13.32 5.45 16.38
CA SER A 193 -14.66 6.05 16.46
C SER A 193 -15.28 6.46 15.11
N LYS A 194 -14.49 6.71 14.07
CA LYS A 194 -14.99 7.00 12.71
C LYS A 194 -15.05 5.77 11.80
N CYS A 195 -14.58 4.61 12.27
CA CYS A 195 -14.53 3.43 11.42
C CYS A 195 -15.95 2.88 11.17
N LYS A 196 -16.26 2.61 9.89
CA LYS A 196 -17.54 2.07 9.44
C LYS A 196 -17.44 0.62 8.95
N LYS A 197 -16.26 0.18 8.54
CA LYS A 197 -16.04 -1.14 7.94
C LYS A 197 -14.86 -1.85 8.59
N MET A 198 -15.14 -2.97 9.27
CA MET A 198 -14.15 -3.86 9.89
C MET A 198 -14.34 -5.33 9.49
N LYS A 199 -15.12 -5.59 8.42
CA LYS A 199 -15.35 -6.96 7.93
C LYS A 199 -14.03 -7.68 7.71
N SER A 200 -13.92 -8.90 8.24
CA SER A 200 -12.77 -9.78 8.09
C SER A 200 -11.42 -9.19 8.55
N MET A 201 -11.40 -8.13 9.38
CA MET A 201 -10.17 -7.40 9.72
C MET A 201 -9.07 -8.33 10.27
N PHE A 202 -9.42 -9.29 11.09
CA PHE A 202 -8.51 -10.30 11.66
C PHE A 202 -8.84 -11.73 11.22
N TYR A 203 -9.54 -11.91 10.11
CA TYR A 203 -9.89 -13.24 9.60
C TYR A 203 -8.63 -14.09 9.38
N ARG A 204 -8.54 -15.26 10.02
CA ARG A 204 -7.37 -16.16 9.96
C ARG A 204 -6.05 -15.50 10.36
N SER A 205 -6.06 -14.46 11.21
CA SER A 205 -4.85 -13.78 11.68
C SER A 205 -4.32 -14.39 12.96
N LYS A 206 -3.07 -14.03 13.30
CA LYS A 206 -2.43 -14.38 14.58
C LYS A 206 -2.62 -13.33 15.66
N PHE A 207 -3.35 -12.26 15.34
CA PHE A 207 -3.57 -11.16 16.28
C PHE A 207 -4.36 -11.63 17.51
N ASN A 208 -3.83 -11.33 18.70
CA ASN A 208 -4.48 -11.56 19.99
C ASN A 208 -4.18 -10.42 20.99
N GLY A 209 -4.01 -9.18 20.49
CA GLY A 209 -3.78 -7.99 21.29
C GLY A 209 -5.06 -7.45 21.95
N ASP A 210 -4.88 -6.50 22.87
CA ASP A 210 -6.00 -5.82 23.53
C ASP A 210 -6.65 -4.79 22.60
N ILE A 211 -7.95 -4.93 22.39
CA ILE A 211 -8.80 -4.01 21.63
C ILE A 211 -10.11 -3.75 22.38
N SER A 212 -10.14 -4.01 23.68
CA SER A 212 -11.33 -3.86 24.53
C SER A 212 -11.89 -2.43 24.56
N ASN A 213 -11.04 -1.43 24.31
CA ASN A 213 -11.40 -0.02 24.33
C ASN A 213 -11.74 0.56 22.94
N TRP A 214 -11.76 -0.23 21.90
CA TRP A 214 -12.14 0.26 20.58
C TRP A 214 -13.62 0.68 20.55
N ASP A 215 -13.89 1.86 20.00
CA ASP A 215 -15.25 2.29 19.71
C ASP A 215 -15.71 1.69 18.39
N VAL A 216 -16.68 0.78 18.46
CA VAL A 216 -17.29 0.12 17.30
C VAL A 216 -18.74 0.56 17.06
N SER A 217 -19.20 1.63 17.73
CA SER A 217 -20.59 2.08 17.68
C SER A 217 -21.02 2.52 16.28
N HIS A 218 -20.09 2.98 15.44
CA HIS A 218 -20.35 3.41 14.06
C HIS A 218 -20.06 2.34 13.00
N VAL A 219 -19.65 1.14 13.44
CA VAL A 219 -19.31 0.07 12.49
C VAL A 219 -20.58 -0.57 11.92
N HIS A 220 -20.73 -0.55 10.60
CA HIS A 220 -21.85 -1.18 9.88
C HIS A 220 -21.53 -2.61 9.43
N GLU A 221 -20.28 -2.89 9.11
CA GLU A 221 -19.82 -4.17 8.58
C GLU A 221 -18.73 -4.77 9.47
N ILE A 222 -19.08 -5.79 10.29
CA ILE A 222 -18.17 -6.45 11.25
C ILE A 222 -18.13 -7.98 11.08
N SER A 223 -18.81 -8.52 10.04
CA SER A 223 -18.88 -9.96 9.77
C SER A 223 -17.49 -10.59 9.60
N TYR A 224 -17.32 -11.81 10.07
CA TYR A 224 -16.09 -12.62 9.96
C TYR A 224 -14.85 -11.99 10.60
N MET A 225 -14.98 -10.97 11.47
CA MET A 225 -13.86 -10.18 11.96
C MET A 225 -12.76 -11.05 12.59
N PHE A 226 -13.11 -12.02 13.40
CA PHE A 226 -12.18 -12.94 14.08
C PHE A 226 -12.29 -14.38 13.62
N LYS A 227 -13.08 -14.67 12.57
CA LYS A 227 -13.31 -16.05 12.14
C LYS A 227 -11.99 -16.77 11.84
N ASN A 228 -11.77 -17.93 12.48
CA ASN A 228 -10.56 -18.73 12.36
C ASN A 228 -9.27 -17.96 12.76
N SER A 229 -9.34 -16.93 13.59
CA SER A 229 -8.19 -16.21 14.15
C SER A 229 -7.75 -16.81 15.49
N GLU A 230 -6.61 -16.37 16.01
CA GLU A 230 -6.12 -16.72 17.35
C GLU A 230 -6.69 -15.78 18.44
N PHE A 231 -7.61 -14.88 18.10
CA PHE A 231 -8.14 -13.86 19.02
C PHE A 231 -9.03 -14.49 20.11
N THR A 232 -8.67 -14.21 21.36
CA THR A 232 -9.40 -14.62 22.58
C THR A 232 -9.63 -13.45 23.54
N GLY A 233 -9.37 -12.21 23.09
CA GLY A 233 -9.47 -11.00 23.90
C GLY A 233 -10.90 -10.67 24.32
N ASP A 234 -11.03 -9.81 25.34
CA ASP A 234 -12.30 -9.33 25.86
C ASP A 234 -12.87 -8.21 24.97
N ILE A 235 -14.07 -8.41 24.46
CA ILE A 235 -14.85 -7.42 23.69
C ILE A 235 -16.23 -7.18 24.33
N SER A 236 -16.40 -7.51 25.60
CA SER A 236 -17.68 -7.37 26.31
C SER A 236 -18.20 -5.92 26.35
N LYS A 237 -17.30 -4.94 26.21
CA LYS A 237 -17.65 -3.51 26.18
C LYS A 237 -18.08 -3.01 24.80
N TRP A 238 -17.92 -3.82 23.77
CA TRP A 238 -18.28 -3.39 22.42
C TRP A 238 -19.79 -3.31 22.24
N ASN A 239 -20.24 -2.20 21.65
CA ASN A 239 -21.65 -1.96 21.36
C ASN A 239 -21.83 -1.54 19.89
N PRO A 240 -21.79 -2.49 18.93
CA PRO A 240 -21.92 -2.20 17.49
C PRO A 240 -23.38 -1.96 17.11
N ILE A 241 -24.00 -0.90 17.63
CA ILE A 241 -25.44 -0.61 17.46
C ILE A 241 -25.87 -0.35 16.02
N GLN A 242 -24.92 0.02 15.15
CA GLN A 242 -25.17 0.28 13.73
C GLN A 242 -24.82 -0.92 12.84
N ALA A 243 -24.37 -2.02 13.40
CA ALA A 243 -23.98 -3.19 12.61
C ALA A 243 -25.18 -3.80 11.89
N THR A 244 -25.16 -3.76 10.55
CA THR A 244 -26.20 -4.40 9.71
C THR A 244 -25.94 -5.90 9.57
N THR A 245 -24.69 -6.33 9.74
CA THR A 245 -24.29 -7.73 9.69
C THR A 245 -23.24 -8.05 10.75
N MET A 246 -23.51 -9.06 11.59
CA MET A 246 -22.57 -9.63 12.58
C MET A 246 -22.31 -11.11 12.30
N LEU A 247 -22.54 -11.56 11.07
CA LEU A 247 -22.52 -12.97 10.70
C LEU A 247 -21.15 -13.57 10.94
N LYS A 248 -21.10 -14.69 11.71
CA LYS A 248 -19.89 -15.51 11.91
C LYS A 248 -18.67 -14.65 12.30
N MET A 249 -18.85 -13.77 13.29
CA MET A 249 -17.79 -12.88 13.77
C MET A 249 -16.59 -13.67 14.32
N PHE A 250 -16.84 -14.84 14.90
CA PHE A 250 -15.90 -15.84 15.36
C PHE A 250 -15.92 -17.10 14.51
#